data_fe90492d2f24b10b1161e03ad599ddf9
#
_entry.id   fe90492d2f24b10b1161e03ad599ddf9
#
_cell.length_a   1.000
_cell.length_b   1.000
_cell.length_c   1.000
_cell.angle_alpha   90.00
_cell.angle_beta   90.00
_cell.angle_gamma   90.00
#
_symmetry.space_group_name_H-M   'P 1'
#
loop_
_entity.id
_entity.type
_entity.pdbx_description
1 polymer ?
#
loop_
_entity_poly.entity_id
_entity_poly.type
_entity_poly.pdbx_seq_one_letter_code
_entity_poly.pdbx_strand_id
1 'polypeptide(L)'
;MAKTRIGVNGLIPNSELQNLDLIDLLSERHSMLRRIAEKAWNDQSEIYISNSEWYIMARIYNKRPTISYVTKNVNISRQAIHKFIKILSTKGLVEINNVENNKKEKCVQLTALGEECYERNMKLKAQLENKIAEKIGIDRVTILNDLLKLDWGIE
;
A
#
# COMPACT_ATOMS: atom_id res chain seq x y z
N MET A 1 -3.41 -2.86 -36.20
CA MET A 1 -3.32 -2.69 -34.73
C MET A 1 -3.62 -4.04 -34.08
N ALA A 2 -2.62 -4.69 -33.55
CA ALA A 2 -2.80 -5.93 -32.80
C ALA A 2 -3.53 -5.60 -31.50
N LYS A 3 -4.72 -6.18 -31.27
CA LYS A 3 -5.40 -6.11 -29.98
C LYS A 3 -4.54 -6.85 -28.96
N THR A 4 -3.93 -6.09 -28.06
CA THR A 4 -3.20 -6.63 -26.91
C THR A 4 -4.13 -7.56 -26.15
N ARG A 5 -3.85 -8.85 -26.13
CA ARG A 5 -4.56 -9.81 -25.29
C ARG A 5 -4.16 -9.53 -23.84
N ILE A 6 -5.03 -8.89 -23.09
CA ILE A 6 -4.91 -8.82 -21.64
C ILE A 6 -4.94 -10.28 -21.15
N GLY A 7 -3.87 -10.70 -20.49
CA GLY A 7 -3.78 -12.04 -19.92
C GLY A 7 -4.93 -12.28 -18.92
N VAL A 8 -5.23 -13.55 -18.66
CA VAL A 8 -6.38 -14.04 -17.88
C VAL A 8 -6.55 -13.37 -16.50
N ASN A 9 -5.54 -12.64 -16.01
CA ASN A 9 -5.54 -11.90 -14.74
C ASN A 9 -5.34 -10.38 -14.90
N GLY A 10 -5.55 -9.81 -16.08
CA GLY A 10 -5.37 -8.36 -16.30
C GLY A 10 -3.91 -7.89 -16.25
N LEU A 11 -2.94 -8.81 -16.29
CA LEU A 11 -1.51 -8.51 -16.36
C LEU A 11 -1.05 -8.54 -17.80
N ILE A 12 -0.20 -7.60 -18.19
CA ILE A 12 0.44 -7.65 -19.50
C ILE A 12 1.49 -8.78 -19.53
N PRO A 13 1.68 -9.47 -20.66
CA PRO A 13 2.72 -10.47 -20.79
C PRO A 13 4.13 -9.89 -20.57
N ASN A 14 5.05 -10.68 -20.00
CA ASN A 14 6.43 -10.25 -19.79
C ASN A 14 7.12 -9.77 -21.07
N SER A 15 6.73 -10.29 -22.23
CA SER A 15 7.23 -9.84 -23.54
C SER A 15 6.88 -8.38 -23.85
N GLU A 16 5.75 -7.89 -23.36
CA GLU A 16 5.32 -6.50 -23.56
C GLU A 16 6.02 -5.54 -22.60
N LEU A 17 6.46 -6.00 -21.42
CA LEU A 17 7.24 -5.19 -20.48
C LEU A 17 8.54 -4.67 -21.12
N GLN A 18 9.12 -5.39 -22.07
CA GLN A 18 10.37 -5.01 -22.72
C GLN A 18 10.26 -3.71 -23.53
N ASN A 19 9.05 -3.30 -23.90
CA ASN A 19 8.79 -2.12 -24.72
C ASN A 19 8.32 -0.90 -23.89
N LEU A 20 8.21 -1.03 -22.57
CA LEU A 20 7.74 0.03 -21.69
C LEU A 20 8.88 0.93 -21.23
N ASP A 21 8.59 2.22 -21.05
CA ASP A 21 9.49 3.17 -20.40
C ASP A 21 9.48 3.00 -18.87
N LEU A 22 10.32 3.78 -18.20
CA LEU A 22 10.46 3.74 -16.74
C LEU A 22 9.13 3.94 -16.02
N ILE A 23 8.35 4.92 -16.45
CA ILE A 23 7.08 5.29 -15.79
C ILE A 23 6.09 4.13 -15.91
N ASP A 24 5.93 3.59 -17.08
CA ASP A 24 5.01 2.49 -17.35
C ASP A 24 5.47 1.19 -16.68
N LEU A 25 6.78 0.91 -16.65
CA LEU A 25 7.34 -0.24 -15.93
C LEU A 25 7.03 -0.18 -14.43
N LEU A 26 7.24 0.98 -13.80
CA LEU A 26 6.93 1.19 -12.39
C LEU A 26 5.42 1.03 -12.13
N SER A 27 4.58 1.57 -13.02
CA SER A 27 3.13 1.47 -12.92
C SER A 27 2.65 0.02 -12.99
N GLU A 28 3.13 -0.74 -13.98
CA GLU A 28 2.77 -2.15 -14.15
C GLU A 28 3.25 -3.02 -12.98
N ARG A 29 4.50 -2.83 -12.55
CA ARG A 29 5.04 -3.57 -11.40
C ARG A 29 4.32 -3.22 -10.11
N HIS A 30 4.03 -1.94 -9.87
CA HIS A 30 3.25 -1.50 -8.72
C HIS A 30 1.87 -2.15 -8.69
N SER A 31 1.13 -2.09 -9.78
CA SER A 31 -0.22 -2.68 -9.89
C SER A 31 -0.21 -4.19 -9.64
N MET A 32 0.76 -4.89 -10.21
CA MET A 32 0.94 -6.34 -10.03
C MET A 32 1.24 -6.68 -8.56
N LEU A 33 2.21 -6.00 -7.94
CA LEU A 33 2.61 -6.27 -6.56
C LEU A 33 1.49 -5.96 -5.57
N ARG A 34 0.75 -4.87 -5.79
CA ARG A 34 -0.41 -4.52 -4.95
C ARG A 34 -1.51 -5.57 -5.02
N ARG A 35 -1.80 -6.07 -6.20
CA ARG A 35 -2.80 -7.14 -6.38
C ARG A 35 -2.39 -8.43 -5.69
N ILE A 36 -1.14 -8.84 -5.83
CA ILE A 36 -0.60 -10.06 -5.20
C ILE A 36 -0.61 -9.91 -3.67
N ALA A 37 -0.16 -8.77 -3.15
CA ALA A 37 -0.13 -8.50 -1.72
C ALA A 37 -1.54 -8.44 -1.11
N GLU A 38 -2.49 -7.79 -1.78
CA GLU A 38 -3.88 -7.73 -1.33
C GLU A 38 -4.53 -9.12 -1.31
N LYS A 39 -4.31 -9.91 -2.36
CA LYS A 39 -4.79 -11.28 -2.42
C LYS A 39 -4.18 -12.14 -1.32
N ALA A 40 -2.88 -12.06 -1.09
CA ALA A 40 -2.20 -12.83 -0.06
C ALA A 40 -2.75 -12.56 1.35
N TRP A 41 -3.09 -11.32 1.66
CA TRP A 41 -3.75 -10.96 2.91
C TRP A 41 -5.17 -11.53 2.97
N ASN A 42 -6.00 -11.23 1.97
CA ASN A 42 -7.42 -11.55 1.99
C ASN A 42 -7.70 -13.06 1.90
N ASP A 43 -6.78 -13.86 1.34
CA ASP A 43 -6.86 -15.31 1.35
C ASP A 43 -6.60 -15.92 2.75
N GLN A 44 -5.93 -15.20 3.66
CA GLN A 44 -5.52 -15.68 4.98
C GLN A 44 -6.26 -14.99 6.14
N SER A 45 -7.09 -14.02 5.87
CA SER A 45 -7.76 -13.22 6.88
C SER A 45 -9.25 -13.13 6.62
N GLU A 46 -10.04 -13.18 7.68
CA GLU A 46 -11.46 -12.89 7.62
C GLU A 46 -11.75 -11.39 7.55
N ILE A 47 -10.75 -10.56 7.88
CA ILE A 47 -10.84 -9.11 7.80
C ILE A 47 -10.32 -8.67 6.42
N TYR A 48 -11.24 -8.31 5.53
CA TYR A 48 -10.89 -7.72 4.24
C TYR A 48 -10.27 -6.34 4.43
N ILE A 49 -9.10 -6.11 3.82
CA ILE A 49 -8.41 -4.81 3.83
C ILE A 49 -7.98 -4.48 2.39
N SER A 50 -8.48 -3.37 1.87
CA SER A 50 -8.13 -2.90 0.53
C SER A 50 -6.77 -2.18 0.50
N ASN A 51 -6.21 -2.00 -0.69
CA ASN A 51 -4.97 -1.25 -0.87
C ASN A 51 -5.06 0.18 -0.33
N SER A 52 -6.18 0.86 -0.53
CA SER A 52 -6.39 2.21 0.00
C SER A 52 -6.38 2.25 1.52
N GLU A 53 -6.98 1.25 2.16
CA GLU A 53 -6.94 1.08 3.61
C GLU A 53 -5.51 0.82 4.11
N TRP A 54 -4.75 -0.03 3.41
CA TRP A 54 -3.33 -0.27 3.72
C TRP A 54 -2.48 0.99 3.62
N TYR A 55 -2.70 1.85 2.63
CA TYR A 55 -1.99 3.13 2.51
C TYR A 55 -2.23 4.03 3.72
N ILE A 56 -3.47 4.09 4.19
CA ILE A 56 -3.81 4.87 5.38
C ILE A 56 -3.16 4.27 6.62
N MET A 57 -3.27 2.95 6.81
CA MET A 57 -2.66 2.27 7.95
C MET A 57 -1.13 2.47 7.97
N ALA A 58 -0.47 2.46 6.82
CA ALA A 58 0.97 2.74 6.73
C ALA A 58 1.35 4.15 7.20
N ARG A 59 0.49 5.13 6.99
CA ARG A 59 0.72 6.53 7.43
C ARG A 59 0.52 6.75 8.92
N ILE A 60 -0.24 5.88 9.56
CA ILE A 60 -0.57 6.02 10.98
C ILE A 60 0.14 4.98 11.87
N TYR A 61 0.79 3.98 11.28
CA TYR A 61 1.54 2.96 12.03
C TYR A 61 2.61 3.59 12.93
N ASN A 62 2.59 3.24 14.22
CA ASN A 62 3.43 3.81 15.28
C ASN A 62 3.31 5.35 15.42
N LYS A 63 2.19 5.91 14.99
CA LYS A 63 1.93 7.35 15.05
C LYS A 63 0.49 7.60 15.48
N ARG A 64 0.22 8.85 15.82
CA ARG A 64 -1.12 9.34 16.14
C ARG A 64 -1.36 10.67 15.43
N PRO A 65 -1.35 10.70 14.09
CA PRO A 65 -1.50 11.93 13.34
C PRO A 65 -2.94 12.44 13.39
N THR A 66 -3.11 13.71 13.05
CA THR A 66 -4.44 14.26 12.78
C THR A 66 -4.97 13.70 11.45
N ILE A 67 -6.28 13.65 11.30
CA ILE A 67 -6.90 13.25 10.01
C ILE A 67 -6.49 14.23 8.91
N SER A 68 -6.33 15.52 9.24
CA SER A 68 -5.82 16.54 8.31
C SER A 68 -4.42 16.20 7.78
N TYR A 69 -3.52 15.72 8.65
CA TYR A 69 -2.21 15.25 8.23
C TYR A 69 -2.31 14.07 7.25
N VAL A 70 -3.16 13.10 7.56
CA VAL A 70 -3.37 11.93 6.67
C VAL A 70 -3.89 12.37 5.30
N THR A 71 -4.85 13.30 5.25
CA THR A 71 -5.40 13.79 3.98
C THR A 71 -4.38 14.50 3.11
N LYS A 72 -3.36 15.12 3.71
CA LYS A 72 -2.28 15.80 2.98
C LYS A 72 -1.18 14.85 2.50
N ASN A 73 -1.01 13.70 3.16
CA ASN A 73 0.12 12.80 2.94
C ASN A 73 -0.24 11.46 2.30
N VAL A 74 -1.48 11.28 1.89
CA VAL A 74 -1.93 10.11 1.13
C VAL A 74 -2.56 10.61 -0.17
N ASN A 75 -2.09 10.08 -1.29
CA ASN A 75 -2.55 10.48 -2.62
C ASN A 75 -3.92 9.85 -2.97
N ILE A 76 -4.91 10.19 -2.16
CA ILE A 76 -6.31 9.80 -2.33
C ILE A 76 -7.14 11.05 -2.00
N SER A 77 -8.31 11.19 -2.58
CA SER A 77 -9.18 12.34 -2.31
C SER A 77 -9.55 12.43 -0.83
N ARG A 78 -9.71 13.66 -0.33
CA ARG A 78 -10.08 13.92 1.07
C ARG A 78 -11.35 13.16 1.48
N GLN A 79 -12.36 13.14 0.61
CA GLN A 79 -13.60 12.42 0.87
C GLN A 79 -13.37 10.92 0.99
N ALA A 80 -12.54 10.34 0.11
CA ALA A 80 -12.20 8.92 0.15
C ALA A 80 -11.44 8.56 1.44
N ILE A 81 -10.51 9.41 1.88
CA ILE A 81 -9.77 9.19 3.14
C ILE A 81 -10.71 9.16 4.34
N HIS A 82 -11.63 10.12 4.46
CA HIS A 82 -12.63 10.12 5.53
C HIS A 82 -13.50 8.85 5.50
N LYS A 83 -13.91 8.42 4.31
CA LYS A 83 -14.66 7.19 4.10
C LYS A 83 -13.88 5.96 4.57
N PHE A 84 -12.61 5.84 4.15
CA PHE A 84 -11.77 4.70 4.51
C PHE A 84 -11.42 4.67 6.01
N ILE A 85 -11.16 5.81 6.63
CA ILE A 85 -10.94 5.90 8.08
C ILE A 85 -12.18 5.40 8.83
N LYS A 86 -13.37 5.79 8.38
CA LYS A 86 -14.63 5.30 8.96
C LYS A 86 -14.80 3.79 8.80
N ILE A 87 -14.47 3.25 7.62
CA ILE A 87 -14.51 1.80 7.35
C ILE A 87 -13.53 1.07 8.26
N LEU A 88 -12.29 1.56 8.37
CA LEU A 88 -11.27 1.00 9.26
C LEU A 88 -11.71 1.03 10.73
N SER A 89 -12.35 2.12 11.16
CA SER A 89 -12.92 2.22 12.51
C SER A 89 -14.03 1.18 12.74
N THR A 90 -14.92 0.99 11.77
CA THR A 90 -15.98 -0.02 11.83
C THR A 90 -15.42 -1.44 11.91
N LYS A 91 -14.28 -1.70 11.26
CA LYS A 91 -13.54 -2.98 11.35
C LYS A 91 -12.78 -3.15 12.66
N GLY A 92 -12.71 -2.13 13.50
CA GLY A 92 -11.95 -2.15 14.75
C GLY A 92 -10.43 -2.02 14.58
N LEU A 93 -9.97 -1.56 13.40
CA LEU A 93 -8.55 -1.45 13.07
C LEU A 93 -7.94 -0.11 13.44
N VAL A 94 -8.76 0.93 13.53
CA VAL A 94 -8.35 2.26 13.97
C VAL A 94 -9.32 2.81 15.01
N GLU A 95 -8.84 3.70 15.83
CA GLU A 95 -9.65 4.53 16.71
C GLU A 95 -9.44 6.01 16.42
N ILE A 96 -10.51 6.76 16.55
CA ILE A 96 -10.55 8.19 16.26
C ILE A 96 -10.78 8.90 17.59
N ASN A 97 -9.89 9.82 17.95
CA ASN A 97 -9.96 10.57 19.20
C ASN A 97 -9.92 12.08 18.95
N ASN A 98 -10.45 12.84 19.87
CA ASN A 98 -10.30 14.28 19.84
C ASN A 98 -8.85 14.67 20.14
N VAL A 99 -8.37 15.72 19.49
CA VAL A 99 -7.10 16.35 19.86
C VAL A 99 -7.30 17.11 21.15
N GLU A 100 -6.35 16.98 22.08
CA GLU A 100 -6.38 17.73 23.35
C GLU A 100 -6.49 19.23 23.07
N ASN A 101 -7.43 19.91 23.77
CA ASN A 101 -7.74 21.33 23.62
C ASN A 101 -8.25 21.77 22.22
N ASN A 102 -8.62 20.85 21.34
CA ASN A 102 -9.20 21.17 20.04
C ASN A 102 -10.38 20.26 19.71
N LYS A 103 -11.60 20.75 19.87
CA LYS A 103 -12.83 19.99 19.62
C LYS A 103 -13.12 19.77 18.13
N LYS A 104 -12.46 20.51 17.24
CA LYS A 104 -12.71 20.43 15.79
C LYS A 104 -11.77 19.45 15.07
N GLU A 105 -10.60 19.24 15.63
CA GLU A 105 -9.58 18.39 15.06
C GLU A 105 -9.62 16.99 15.71
N LYS A 106 -9.44 15.98 14.88
CA LYS A 106 -9.40 14.58 15.34
C LYS A 106 -8.09 13.94 14.93
N CYS A 107 -7.58 13.08 15.80
CA CYS A 107 -6.44 12.21 15.50
C CYS A 107 -6.91 10.78 15.31
N VAL A 108 -6.11 10.01 14.60
CA VAL A 108 -6.35 8.60 14.30
C VAL A 108 -5.12 7.78 14.63
N GLN A 109 -5.33 6.60 15.19
CA GLN A 109 -4.27 5.65 15.49
C GLN A 109 -4.75 4.22 15.25
N LEU A 110 -3.82 3.30 15.02
CA LEU A 110 -4.15 1.89 14.97
C LEU A 110 -4.57 1.39 16.36
N THR A 111 -5.55 0.50 16.39
CA THR A 111 -5.85 -0.32 17.58
C THR A 111 -4.81 -1.44 17.70
N ALA A 112 -4.82 -2.18 18.82
CA ALA A 112 -4.00 -3.38 18.94
C ALA A 112 -4.26 -4.38 17.80
N LEU A 113 -5.52 -4.57 17.38
CA LEU A 113 -5.87 -5.39 16.23
C LEU A 113 -5.32 -4.81 14.93
N GLY A 114 -5.41 -3.50 14.74
CA GLY A 114 -4.85 -2.81 13.57
C GLY A 114 -3.34 -2.97 13.46
N GLU A 115 -2.63 -2.84 14.56
CA GLU A 115 -1.18 -3.07 14.62
C GLU A 115 -0.83 -4.52 14.27
N GLU A 116 -1.52 -5.49 14.86
CA GLU A 116 -1.33 -6.91 14.56
C GLU A 116 -1.54 -7.21 13.07
N CYS A 117 -2.63 -6.72 12.50
CA CYS A 117 -2.90 -6.88 11.06
C CYS A 117 -1.82 -6.24 10.20
N TYR A 118 -1.39 -5.04 10.54
CA TYR A 118 -0.34 -4.34 9.79
C TYR A 118 0.99 -5.09 9.83
N GLU A 119 1.40 -5.56 10.99
CA GLU A 119 2.65 -6.33 11.16
C GLU A 119 2.61 -7.69 10.45
N ARG A 120 1.46 -8.38 10.49
CA ARG A 120 1.26 -9.61 9.70
C ARG A 120 1.41 -9.33 8.20
N ASN A 121 0.82 -8.24 7.73
CA ASN A 121 0.94 -7.85 6.32
C ASN A 121 2.37 -7.47 5.93
N MET A 122 3.12 -6.85 6.82
CA MET A 122 4.55 -6.60 6.61
C MET A 122 5.33 -7.91 6.39
N LYS A 123 5.02 -8.95 7.16
CA LYS A 123 5.63 -10.29 6.98
C LYS A 123 5.25 -10.92 5.65
N LEU A 124 3.99 -10.80 5.23
CA LEU A 124 3.54 -11.29 3.92
C LEU A 124 4.25 -10.58 2.76
N LYS A 125 4.42 -9.27 2.86
CA LYS A 125 5.17 -8.50 1.86
C LYS A 125 6.65 -8.88 1.83
N ALA A 126 7.26 -9.12 2.99
CA ALA A 126 8.64 -9.61 3.06
C ALA A 126 8.80 -10.98 2.39
N GLN A 127 7.84 -11.89 2.56
CA GLN A 127 7.83 -13.18 1.86
C GLN A 127 7.72 -13.02 0.34
N LEU A 128 6.91 -12.07 -0.14
CA LEU A 128 6.83 -11.76 -1.56
C LEU A 128 8.15 -11.20 -2.10
N GLU A 129 8.78 -10.32 -1.36
CA GLU A 129 10.10 -9.76 -1.70
C GLU A 129 11.16 -10.86 -1.77
N ASN A 130 11.15 -11.82 -0.83
CA ASN A 130 12.04 -12.98 -0.87
C ASN A 130 11.84 -13.86 -2.12
N LYS A 131 10.59 -14.09 -2.53
CA LYS A 131 10.30 -14.81 -3.79
C LYS A 131 10.85 -14.09 -5.02
N ILE A 132 10.77 -12.77 -5.05
CA ILE A 132 11.36 -11.96 -6.10
C ILE A 132 12.89 -12.12 -6.07
N ALA A 133 13.50 -12.03 -4.89
CA ALA A 133 14.94 -12.19 -4.72
C ALA A 133 15.45 -13.59 -5.14
N GLU A 134 14.69 -14.64 -4.89
CA GLU A 134 14.99 -16.00 -5.38
C GLU A 134 15.04 -16.06 -6.91
N LYS A 135 14.22 -15.26 -7.58
CA LYS A 135 14.11 -15.26 -9.04
C LYS A 135 15.14 -14.38 -9.73
N ILE A 136 15.35 -13.15 -9.24
CA ILE A 136 16.20 -12.15 -9.88
C ILE A 136 17.53 -11.90 -9.16
N GLY A 137 17.69 -12.43 -7.96
CA GLY A 137 18.85 -12.23 -7.09
C GLY A 137 18.65 -11.16 -6.03
N ILE A 138 19.15 -11.43 -4.82
CA ILE A 138 19.04 -10.50 -3.68
C ILE A 138 19.75 -9.17 -3.94
N ASP A 139 20.90 -9.19 -4.62
CA ASP A 139 21.66 -7.98 -4.94
C ASP A 139 20.86 -7.02 -5.82
N ARG A 140 20.11 -7.55 -6.79
CA ARG A 140 19.26 -6.73 -7.65
C ARG A 140 18.07 -6.14 -6.92
N VAL A 141 17.47 -6.89 -6.01
CA VAL A 141 16.37 -6.38 -5.16
C VAL A 141 16.90 -5.26 -4.25
N THR A 142 18.06 -5.44 -3.65
CA THR A 142 18.70 -4.42 -2.80
C THR A 142 18.98 -3.15 -3.60
N ILE A 143 19.57 -3.27 -4.79
CA ILE A 143 19.85 -2.12 -5.67
C ILE A 143 18.55 -1.41 -6.05
N LEU A 144 17.50 -2.16 -6.41
CA LEU A 144 16.20 -1.57 -6.75
C LEU A 144 15.61 -0.80 -5.57
N ASN A 145 15.64 -1.36 -4.37
CA ASN A 145 15.18 -0.69 -3.17
C ASN A 145 15.96 0.60 -2.90
N ASP A 146 17.28 0.57 -3.05
CA ASP A 146 18.13 1.73 -2.83
C ASP A 146 17.88 2.82 -3.87
N LEU A 147 17.74 2.46 -5.14
CA LEU A 147 17.40 3.40 -6.21
C LEU A 147 16.06 4.10 -5.99
N LEU A 148 15.05 3.36 -5.51
CA LEU A 148 13.72 3.91 -5.22
C LEU A 148 13.71 4.85 -4.01
N LYS A 149 14.71 4.77 -3.13
CA LYS A 149 14.84 5.63 -1.93
C LYS A 149 15.64 6.91 -2.20
N LEU A 150 16.38 6.98 -3.31
CA LEU A 150 17.15 8.16 -3.64
C LEU A 150 16.23 9.36 -3.94
N ASP A 151 16.75 10.55 -3.67
CA ASP A 151 16.19 11.77 -4.23
C ASP A 151 16.48 11.81 -5.73
N TRP A 152 15.43 11.85 -6.53
CA TRP A 152 15.56 11.88 -7.99
C TRP A 152 15.69 13.30 -8.56
N GLY A 153 15.64 14.32 -7.71
CA GLY A 153 15.82 15.73 -8.11
C GLY A 153 14.73 16.29 -9.03
N ILE A 154 13.51 15.75 -8.93
CA ILE A 154 12.37 16.12 -9.81
C ILE A 154 11.21 16.78 -9.05
N GLU A 155 11.36 17.01 -7.73
CA GLU A 155 10.40 17.70 -6.87
C GLU A 155 10.90 19.06 -6.41
#